data_7e83de2407ffdd8cfe1ffe6836a6da87
#
_entry.id   7e83de2407ffdd8cfe1ffe6836a6da87
#
_cell.length_a   1.000
_cell.length_b   1.000
_cell.length_c   1.000
_cell.angle_alpha   90.00
_cell.angle_beta   90.00
_cell.angle_gamma   90.00
#
_symmetry.space_group_name_H-M   'P 1'
#
loop_
_entity.id
_entity.type
_entity.pdbx_description
1 polymer ?
#
loop_
_entity_poly.entity_id
_entity_poly.type
_entity_poly.pdbx_seq_one_letter_code
_entity_poly.pdbx_strand_id
1 'polypeptide(L)'
;MHLKLGVNTGFALNRYQEPESWGRIIGMLNVKSVQLTAGLINPFWQDRYLSDLMERIAVCADQYGFTIDSVFTDALTRVNHLSNPDEAARSMWLEWFKKLFRIGAKLGATSGGSHFGSMTFDTYNDEAKRARMTEATVKGWQELSKYAKELGFTNLFFEPMSVPREYANTVAETLSLMNRVNEDCGVPMRVCLDIGHAPHPDERDCYPWLRALGNVSPIIHLQQTQYNRSNHWPFTEEYNAQGYITGERVIEALQESGCKETTLILELAHREHWDTDFRVVEDHAASAAYWRKFVTE
;
A
#
# COMPACT_ATOMS: atom_id res chain seq x y z
N MET A 1 13.26 17.79 -3.15
CA MET A 1 12.46 16.57 -2.96
C MET A 1 11.46 16.46 -4.11
N HIS A 2 11.43 15.32 -4.80
CA HIS A 2 10.51 15.08 -5.91
C HIS A 2 9.29 14.32 -5.37
N LEU A 3 8.10 14.88 -5.55
CA LEU A 3 6.84 14.32 -5.05
C LEU A 3 5.85 14.13 -6.18
N LYS A 4 5.36 12.91 -6.33
CA LYS A 4 4.28 12.55 -7.25
C LYS A 4 2.98 12.35 -6.48
N LEU A 5 1.86 12.60 -7.13
CA LEU A 5 0.54 12.27 -6.59
C LEU A 5 -0.03 11.07 -7.34
N GLY A 6 -0.59 10.14 -6.60
CA GLY A 6 -1.22 8.96 -7.14
C GLY A 6 -2.46 8.54 -6.37
N VAL A 7 -3.05 7.44 -6.79
CA VAL A 7 -4.24 6.88 -6.16
C VAL A 7 -4.12 5.36 -6.06
N ASN A 8 -4.56 4.82 -4.91
CA ASN A 8 -4.79 3.39 -4.72
C ASN A 8 -6.18 3.03 -5.28
N THR A 9 -6.27 1.94 -6.03
CA THR A 9 -7.54 1.55 -6.67
C THR A 9 -8.54 0.86 -5.75
N GLY A 10 -8.28 0.80 -4.46
CA GLY A 10 -9.20 0.24 -3.46
C GLY A 10 -10.59 0.88 -3.47
N PHE A 11 -10.70 2.14 -3.86
CA PHE A 11 -11.99 2.83 -4.00
C PHE A 11 -12.92 2.16 -5.03
N ALA A 12 -12.35 1.46 -6.00
CA ALA A 12 -13.09 0.84 -7.08
C ALA A 12 -13.69 -0.53 -6.72
N LEU A 13 -13.19 -1.17 -5.66
CA LEU A 13 -13.71 -2.46 -5.19
C LEU A 13 -15.21 -2.35 -4.90
N ASN A 14 -15.98 -3.31 -5.43
CA ASN A 14 -17.43 -3.39 -5.34
C ASN A 14 -18.24 -2.25 -6.01
N ARG A 15 -17.56 -1.20 -6.53
CA ARG A 15 -18.24 -0.03 -7.13
C ARG A 15 -17.94 0.15 -8.61
N TYR A 16 -16.69 0.04 -8.99
CA TYR A 16 -16.18 0.32 -10.35
C TYR A 16 -15.24 -0.81 -10.77
N GLN A 17 -15.76 -2.04 -10.93
CA GLN A 17 -14.96 -3.24 -11.21
C GLN A 17 -14.32 -3.23 -12.61
N GLU A 18 -14.96 -2.60 -13.59
CA GLU A 18 -14.48 -2.55 -14.97
C GLU A 18 -13.32 -1.56 -15.10
N PRO A 19 -12.23 -1.93 -15.77
CA PRO A 19 -11.10 -1.02 -16.04
C PRO A 19 -11.52 0.31 -16.65
N GLU A 20 -12.49 0.28 -17.56
CA GLU A 20 -13.02 1.47 -18.23
C GLU A 20 -13.68 2.44 -17.26
N SER A 21 -14.32 1.92 -16.21
CA SER A 21 -14.98 2.72 -15.19
C SER A 21 -13.98 3.40 -14.26
N TRP A 22 -13.10 2.64 -13.61
CA TRP A 22 -12.12 3.23 -12.68
C TRP A 22 -11.01 3.98 -13.42
N GLY A 23 -10.60 3.55 -14.62
CA GLY A 23 -9.62 4.27 -15.44
C GLY A 23 -10.12 5.66 -15.83
N ARG A 24 -11.39 5.78 -16.23
CA ARG A 24 -12.03 7.08 -16.49
C ARG A 24 -12.02 7.98 -15.25
N ILE A 25 -12.30 7.42 -14.06
CA ILE A 25 -12.24 8.18 -12.80
C ILE A 25 -10.81 8.69 -12.56
N ILE A 26 -9.78 7.85 -12.70
CA ILE A 26 -8.38 8.26 -12.57
C ILE A 26 -8.04 9.40 -13.53
N GLY A 27 -8.48 9.30 -14.79
CA GLY A 27 -8.34 10.39 -15.76
C GLY A 27 -9.01 11.70 -15.30
N MET A 28 -10.21 11.62 -14.71
CA MET A 28 -10.90 12.79 -14.13
C MET A 28 -10.14 13.39 -12.94
N LEU A 29 -9.53 12.55 -12.09
CA LEU A 29 -8.67 13.01 -10.99
C LEU A 29 -7.39 13.67 -11.48
N ASN A 30 -7.02 13.47 -12.75
CA ASN A 30 -5.77 13.95 -13.34
C ASN A 30 -4.54 13.55 -12.49
N VAL A 31 -4.50 12.29 -12.03
CA VAL A 31 -3.35 11.68 -11.38
C VAL A 31 -2.71 10.69 -12.34
N LYS A 32 -1.39 10.60 -12.32
CA LYS A 32 -0.65 9.76 -13.28
C LYS A 32 -0.13 8.46 -12.68
N SER A 33 0.08 8.43 -11.39
CA SER A 33 0.61 7.29 -10.67
C SER A 33 -0.51 6.46 -10.05
N VAL A 34 -0.54 5.16 -10.33
CA VAL A 34 -1.58 4.25 -9.83
C VAL A 34 -0.94 3.09 -9.08
N GLN A 35 -1.41 2.86 -7.86
CA GLN A 35 -1.19 1.64 -7.13
C GLN A 35 -2.40 0.71 -7.33
N LEU A 36 -2.19 -0.39 -8.06
CA LEU A 36 -3.25 -1.32 -8.42
C LEU A 36 -3.44 -2.37 -7.34
N THR A 37 -4.66 -2.46 -6.79
CA THR A 37 -4.98 -3.41 -5.73
C THR A 37 -5.27 -4.81 -6.26
N ALA A 38 -4.86 -5.82 -5.49
CA ALA A 38 -5.04 -7.22 -5.82
C ALA A 38 -6.52 -7.63 -5.98
N GLY A 39 -7.44 -6.94 -5.35
CA GLY A 39 -8.87 -7.22 -5.49
C GLY A 39 -9.44 -6.97 -6.89
N LEU A 40 -8.77 -6.13 -7.70
CA LEU A 40 -9.13 -5.88 -9.10
C LEU A 40 -8.39 -6.80 -10.09
N ILE A 41 -7.37 -7.53 -9.65
CA ILE A 41 -6.52 -8.41 -10.48
C ILE A 41 -6.18 -9.71 -9.74
N ASN A 42 -7.13 -10.28 -8.99
CA ASN A 42 -6.85 -11.36 -8.06
C ASN A 42 -6.16 -12.56 -8.73
N PRO A 43 -4.94 -12.93 -8.30
CA PRO A 43 -4.19 -14.08 -8.84
C PRO A 43 -4.91 -15.42 -8.81
N PHE A 44 -5.93 -15.62 -7.97
CA PHE A 44 -6.74 -16.82 -7.97
C PHE A 44 -7.69 -16.95 -9.17
N TRP A 45 -7.90 -15.86 -9.92
CA TRP A 45 -8.73 -15.92 -11.12
C TRP A 45 -8.04 -16.68 -12.24
N GLN A 46 -8.86 -17.16 -13.19
CA GLN A 46 -8.39 -17.91 -14.34
C GLN A 46 -7.48 -17.06 -15.23
N ASP A 47 -6.40 -17.65 -15.73
CA ASP A 47 -5.38 -16.94 -16.53
C ASP A 47 -5.96 -16.28 -17.78
N ARG A 48 -6.93 -16.92 -18.45
CA ARG A 48 -7.61 -16.34 -19.62
C ARG A 48 -8.32 -15.03 -19.27
N TYR A 49 -9.05 -15.01 -18.15
CA TYR A 49 -9.75 -13.82 -17.67
C TYR A 49 -8.76 -12.73 -17.28
N LEU A 50 -7.70 -13.10 -16.56
CA LEU A 50 -6.64 -12.15 -16.17
C LEU A 50 -5.92 -11.55 -17.38
N SER A 51 -5.70 -12.34 -18.46
CA SER A 51 -5.07 -11.85 -19.68
C SER A 51 -5.92 -10.78 -20.36
N ASP A 52 -7.22 -11.06 -20.55
CA ASP A 52 -8.20 -10.11 -21.09
C ASP A 52 -8.30 -8.83 -20.24
N LEU A 53 -8.35 -9.01 -18.91
CA LEU A 53 -8.41 -7.89 -17.97
C LEU A 53 -7.16 -6.99 -18.05
N MET A 54 -5.96 -7.59 -18.13
CA MET A 54 -4.71 -6.83 -18.28
C MET A 54 -4.67 -6.04 -19.59
N GLU A 55 -5.16 -6.60 -20.70
CA GLU A 55 -5.25 -5.87 -21.98
C GLU A 55 -6.15 -4.65 -21.85
N ARG A 56 -7.32 -4.81 -21.23
CA ARG A 56 -8.26 -3.71 -20.97
C ARG A 56 -7.66 -2.64 -20.06
N ILE A 57 -6.94 -3.04 -19.00
CA ILE A 57 -6.23 -2.10 -18.11
C ILE A 57 -5.18 -1.31 -18.89
N ALA A 58 -4.38 -1.97 -19.74
CA ALA A 58 -3.36 -1.29 -20.54
C ALA A 58 -3.98 -0.27 -21.50
N VAL A 59 -5.09 -0.62 -22.17
CA VAL A 59 -5.84 0.31 -23.03
C VAL A 59 -6.34 1.52 -22.24
N CYS A 60 -6.89 1.32 -21.05
CA CYS A 60 -7.35 2.41 -20.19
C CYS A 60 -6.19 3.30 -19.70
N ALA A 61 -5.05 2.70 -19.36
CA ALA A 61 -3.87 3.44 -18.92
C ALA A 61 -3.37 4.38 -20.03
N ASP A 62 -3.28 3.88 -21.27
CA ASP A 62 -2.93 4.69 -22.43
C ASP A 62 -3.97 5.77 -22.71
N GLN A 63 -5.25 5.41 -22.73
CA GLN A 63 -6.35 6.33 -23.03
C GLN A 63 -6.46 7.50 -22.04
N TYR A 64 -6.26 7.25 -20.77
CA TYR A 64 -6.44 8.24 -19.69
C TYR A 64 -5.13 8.80 -19.15
N GLY A 65 -3.99 8.36 -19.67
CA GLY A 65 -2.65 8.92 -19.43
C GLY A 65 -2.12 8.65 -18.01
N PHE A 66 -2.34 7.45 -17.47
CA PHE A 66 -1.76 7.03 -16.18
C PHE A 66 -0.87 5.79 -16.35
N THR A 67 -0.04 5.52 -15.35
CA THR A 67 0.82 4.33 -15.26
C THR A 67 0.48 3.51 -14.03
N ILE A 68 0.58 2.19 -14.14
CA ILE A 68 0.56 1.29 -12.97
C ILE A 68 1.99 1.22 -12.43
N ASP A 69 2.27 1.95 -11.36
CA ASP A 69 3.63 2.05 -10.80
C ASP A 69 3.90 0.96 -9.78
N SER A 70 2.87 0.48 -9.11
CA SER A 70 2.97 -0.59 -8.13
C SER A 70 1.72 -1.45 -8.05
N VAL A 71 1.89 -2.68 -7.53
CA VAL A 71 0.78 -3.55 -7.10
C VAL A 71 0.78 -3.68 -5.59
N PHE A 72 -0.40 -3.72 -4.99
CA PHE A 72 -0.58 -3.81 -3.56
C PHE A 72 -1.73 -4.74 -3.19
N THR A 73 -1.66 -5.34 -2.02
CA THR A 73 -2.80 -6.05 -1.46
C THR A 73 -3.85 -5.06 -0.93
N ASP A 74 -4.99 -5.56 -0.53
CA ASP A 74 -6.09 -4.76 -0.01
C ASP A 74 -6.72 -5.42 1.23
N ALA A 75 -7.84 -4.88 1.73
CA ALA A 75 -8.53 -5.41 2.89
C ALA A 75 -8.95 -6.88 2.73
N LEU A 76 -9.21 -7.36 1.52
CA LEU A 76 -9.57 -8.77 1.25
C LEU A 76 -8.39 -9.72 1.43
N THR A 77 -7.17 -9.22 1.33
CA THR A 77 -5.92 -9.97 1.50
C THR A 77 -5.26 -9.72 2.85
N ARG A 78 -5.91 -8.97 3.76
CA ARG A 78 -5.46 -8.79 5.15
C ARG A 78 -5.67 -10.05 5.97
N VAL A 79 -4.94 -11.10 5.61
CA VAL A 79 -4.96 -12.44 6.19
C VAL A 79 -3.56 -12.84 6.64
N ASN A 80 -3.41 -14.04 7.18
CA ASN A 80 -2.10 -14.51 7.67
C ASN A 80 -1.04 -14.64 6.58
N HIS A 81 -1.40 -14.92 5.34
CA HIS A 81 -0.54 -15.16 4.16
C HIS A 81 0.83 -15.78 4.49
N LEU A 82 1.96 -15.07 4.35
CA LEU A 82 3.31 -15.57 4.64
C LEU A 82 3.54 -15.88 6.12
N SER A 83 2.65 -15.45 7.02
CA SER A 83 2.67 -15.74 8.46
C SER A 83 1.60 -16.77 8.86
N ASN A 84 1.08 -17.54 7.92
CA ASN A 84 0.13 -18.60 8.23
C ASN A 84 0.85 -19.71 9.00
N PRO A 85 0.27 -20.25 10.09
CA PRO A 85 0.89 -21.36 10.82
C PRO A 85 1.04 -22.64 9.99
N ASP A 86 0.17 -22.85 8.99
CA ASP A 86 0.27 -23.96 8.04
C ASP A 86 1.29 -23.64 6.93
N GLU A 87 2.28 -24.53 6.77
CA GLU A 87 3.32 -24.38 5.76
C GLU A 87 2.80 -24.48 4.32
N ALA A 88 1.83 -25.37 4.07
CA ALA A 88 1.22 -25.49 2.75
C ALA A 88 0.46 -24.20 2.37
N ALA A 89 -0.20 -23.57 3.33
CA ALA A 89 -0.85 -22.29 3.12
C ALA A 89 0.17 -21.18 2.85
N ARG A 90 1.32 -21.13 3.55
CA ARG A 90 2.41 -20.17 3.25
C ARG A 90 2.96 -20.36 1.84
N SER A 91 3.17 -21.61 1.42
CA SER A 91 3.63 -21.92 0.07
C SER A 91 2.63 -21.47 -1.00
N MET A 92 1.34 -21.70 -0.77
CA MET A 92 0.27 -21.22 -1.65
C MET A 92 0.28 -19.68 -1.76
N TRP A 93 0.43 -18.97 -0.65
CA TRP A 93 0.50 -17.52 -0.65
C TRP A 93 1.76 -16.99 -1.33
N LEU A 94 2.88 -17.69 -1.19
CA LEU A 94 4.13 -17.33 -1.90
C LEU A 94 3.92 -17.35 -3.42
N GLU A 95 3.30 -18.41 -3.96
CA GLU A 95 2.97 -18.51 -5.38
C GLU A 95 1.92 -17.46 -5.80
N TRP A 96 0.97 -17.14 -4.93
CA TRP A 96 0.00 -16.08 -5.16
C TRP A 96 0.69 -14.71 -5.33
N PHE A 97 1.63 -14.36 -4.43
CA PHE A 97 2.42 -13.12 -4.55
C PHE A 97 3.28 -13.11 -5.81
N LYS A 98 3.94 -14.22 -6.15
CA LYS A 98 4.70 -14.32 -7.40
C LYS A 98 3.82 -14.05 -8.61
N LYS A 99 2.59 -14.57 -8.62
CA LYS A 99 1.63 -14.32 -9.70
C LYS A 99 1.17 -12.86 -9.71
N LEU A 100 0.90 -12.25 -8.55
CA LEU A 100 0.56 -10.83 -8.43
C LEU A 100 1.67 -9.93 -9.00
N PHE A 101 2.92 -10.17 -8.62
CA PHE A 101 4.06 -9.39 -9.12
C PHE A 101 4.27 -9.58 -10.63
N ARG A 102 4.05 -10.78 -11.15
CA ARG A 102 4.11 -11.03 -12.58
C ARG A 102 3.02 -10.29 -13.35
N ILE A 103 1.80 -10.21 -12.83
CA ILE A 103 0.71 -9.41 -13.39
C ILE A 103 1.11 -7.94 -13.36
N GLY A 104 1.58 -7.44 -12.21
CA GLY A 104 2.06 -6.07 -12.07
C GLY A 104 3.14 -5.71 -13.08
N ALA A 105 4.18 -6.54 -13.21
CA ALA A 105 5.27 -6.34 -14.17
C ALA A 105 4.78 -6.25 -15.62
N LYS A 106 3.80 -7.08 -16.00
CA LYS A 106 3.18 -7.04 -17.34
C LYS A 106 2.39 -5.74 -17.58
N LEU A 107 1.89 -5.12 -16.52
CA LEU A 107 1.19 -3.83 -16.57
C LEU A 107 2.12 -2.62 -16.42
N GLY A 108 3.43 -2.85 -16.28
CA GLY A 108 4.44 -1.79 -16.16
C GLY A 108 4.84 -1.45 -14.72
N ALA A 109 4.28 -2.12 -13.71
CA ALA A 109 4.68 -1.89 -12.32
C ALA A 109 6.16 -2.26 -12.09
N THR A 110 6.85 -1.41 -11.37
CA THR A 110 8.26 -1.59 -10.98
C THR A 110 8.44 -1.88 -9.50
N SER A 111 7.34 -2.01 -8.77
CA SER A 111 7.33 -2.33 -7.34
C SER A 111 6.05 -3.06 -6.93
N GLY A 112 6.08 -3.69 -5.77
CA GLY A 112 4.91 -4.36 -5.21
C GLY A 112 5.05 -4.60 -3.72
N GLY A 113 3.91 -4.78 -3.06
CA GLY A 113 3.92 -4.96 -1.62
C GLY A 113 2.60 -5.40 -1.00
N SER A 114 2.62 -5.43 0.33
CA SER A 114 1.51 -5.83 1.20
C SER A 114 1.82 -5.36 2.62
N HIS A 115 0.91 -5.57 3.58
CA HIS A 115 1.33 -5.65 4.98
C HIS A 115 2.33 -6.81 5.17
N PHE A 116 3.20 -6.73 6.19
CA PHE A 116 4.31 -7.69 6.34
C PHE A 116 3.82 -9.13 6.54
N GLY A 117 2.75 -9.30 7.30
CA GLY A 117 2.09 -10.55 7.62
C GLY A 117 1.11 -10.36 8.77
N SER A 118 0.42 -11.43 9.14
CA SER A 118 -0.49 -11.40 10.29
C SER A 118 -0.43 -12.73 11.03
N MET A 119 -0.02 -12.72 12.29
CA MET A 119 -0.01 -13.90 13.15
C MET A 119 -1.41 -14.21 13.71
N THR A 120 -1.69 -15.48 13.94
CA THR A 120 -2.82 -15.88 14.80
C THR A 120 -2.53 -15.53 16.25
N PHE A 121 -3.55 -15.44 17.10
CA PHE A 121 -3.34 -15.21 18.54
C PHE A 121 -2.49 -16.31 19.19
N ASP A 122 -2.69 -17.58 18.82
CA ASP A 122 -1.90 -18.70 19.34
C ASP A 122 -0.42 -18.61 18.97
N THR A 123 -0.12 -18.07 17.78
CA THR A 123 1.26 -17.82 17.35
C THR A 123 1.83 -16.60 18.06
N TYR A 124 1.09 -15.51 18.14
CA TYR A 124 1.55 -14.25 18.71
C TYR A 124 1.81 -14.34 20.21
N ASN A 125 0.96 -15.05 20.97
CA ASN A 125 1.06 -15.20 22.42
C ASN A 125 2.14 -16.19 22.88
N ASP A 126 2.69 -17.00 22.00
CA ASP A 126 3.78 -17.94 22.27
C ASP A 126 5.09 -17.39 21.68
N GLU A 127 6.04 -17.02 22.54
CA GLU A 127 7.29 -16.39 22.11
C GLU A 127 8.08 -17.24 21.11
N ALA A 128 8.17 -18.55 21.34
CA ALA A 128 8.91 -19.44 20.46
C ALA A 128 8.22 -19.63 19.10
N LYS A 129 6.87 -19.68 19.07
CA LYS A 129 6.10 -19.73 17.83
C LYS A 129 6.21 -18.39 17.08
N ARG A 130 6.11 -17.28 17.80
CA ARG A 130 6.27 -15.93 17.23
C ARG A 130 7.62 -15.75 16.57
N ALA A 131 8.71 -16.13 17.25
CA ALA A 131 10.07 -16.04 16.69
C ALA A 131 10.22 -16.89 15.41
N ARG A 132 9.77 -18.15 15.44
CA ARG A 132 9.80 -19.05 14.26
C ARG A 132 8.95 -18.51 13.11
N MET A 133 7.77 -17.96 13.39
CA MET A 133 6.90 -17.40 12.36
C MET A 133 7.48 -16.14 11.74
N THR A 134 8.06 -15.28 12.56
CA THR A 134 8.76 -14.07 12.05
C THR A 134 9.91 -14.46 11.11
N GLU A 135 10.69 -15.48 11.47
CA GLU A 135 11.78 -15.99 10.61
C GLU A 135 11.23 -16.55 9.29
N ALA A 136 10.15 -17.33 9.34
CA ALA A 136 9.51 -17.89 8.15
C ALA A 136 8.97 -16.77 7.23
N THR A 137 8.37 -15.72 7.80
CA THR A 137 7.85 -14.58 7.06
C THR A 137 8.96 -13.77 6.41
N VAL A 138 10.07 -13.52 7.12
CA VAL A 138 11.27 -12.87 6.57
C VAL A 138 11.80 -13.65 5.37
N LYS A 139 11.94 -14.97 5.49
CA LYS A 139 12.40 -15.83 4.37
C LYS A 139 11.45 -15.79 3.18
N GLY A 140 10.15 -15.76 3.42
CA GLY A 140 9.15 -15.59 2.35
C GLY A 140 9.36 -14.27 1.58
N TRP A 141 9.57 -13.17 2.28
CA TRP A 141 9.85 -11.89 1.64
C TRP A 141 11.22 -11.85 0.93
N GLN A 142 12.24 -12.52 1.48
CA GLN A 142 13.54 -12.66 0.81
C GLN A 142 13.40 -13.42 -0.51
N GLU A 143 12.65 -14.50 -0.54
CA GLU A 143 12.36 -15.26 -1.77
C GLU A 143 11.58 -14.40 -2.79
N LEU A 144 10.54 -13.71 -2.34
CA LEU A 144 9.76 -12.79 -3.19
C LEU A 144 10.61 -11.66 -3.75
N SER A 145 11.56 -11.13 -2.98
CA SER A 145 12.45 -10.06 -3.45
C SER A 145 13.41 -10.53 -4.55
N LYS A 146 13.88 -11.79 -4.46
CA LYS A 146 14.70 -12.41 -5.51
C LYS A 146 13.90 -12.61 -6.79
N TYR A 147 12.66 -13.10 -6.66
CA TYR A 147 11.76 -13.24 -7.79
C TYR A 147 11.37 -11.87 -8.41
N ALA A 148 11.13 -10.86 -7.61
CA ALA A 148 10.84 -9.50 -8.07
C ALA A 148 11.99 -8.92 -8.92
N LYS A 149 13.25 -9.23 -8.57
CA LYS A 149 14.42 -8.87 -9.38
C LYS A 149 14.37 -9.47 -10.79
N GLU A 150 13.96 -10.74 -10.91
CA GLU A 150 13.81 -11.41 -12.20
C GLU A 150 12.74 -10.74 -13.08
N LEU A 151 11.74 -10.12 -12.46
CA LEU A 151 10.68 -9.38 -13.14
C LEU A 151 11.06 -7.93 -13.49
N GLY A 152 12.24 -7.46 -13.05
CA GLY A 152 12.69 -6.08 -13.26
C GLY A 152 12.15 -5.07 -12.25
N PHE A 153 11.62 -5.52 -11.12
CA PHE A 153 11.24 -4.62 -10.03
C PHE A 153 12.47 -3.91 -9.45
N THR A 154 12.26 -2.71 -8.96
CA THR A 154 13.30 -1.91 -8.31
C THR A 154 13.30 -2.05 -6.80
N ASN A 155 12.17 -2.39 -6.21
CA ASN A 155 11.98 -2.64 -4.79
C ASN A 155 10.71 -3.44 -4.53
N LEU A 156 10.64 -4.04 -3.34
CA LEU A 156 9.39 -4.43 -2.68
C LEU A 156 9.16 -3.51 -1.49
N PHE A 157 7.93 -3.45 -1.00
CA PHE A 157 7.62 -2.69 0.19
C PHE A 157 6.59 -3.41 1.07
N PHE A 158 6.61 -3.10 2.35
CA PHE A 158 5.56 -3.51 3.26
C PHE A 158 5.01 -2.32 4.04
N GLU A 159 3.77 -2.45 4.45
CA GLU A 159 3.05 -1.44 5.20
C GLU A 159 3.08 -1.78 6.70
N PRO A 160 3.55 -0.85 7.56
CA PRO A 160 3.42 -0.93 9.00
C PRO A 160 1.96 -0.92 9.44
N MET A 161 1.58 -1.87 10.30
CA MET A 161 0.20 -2.06 10.72
C MET A 161 -0.05 -1.59 12.16
N SER A 162 -1.31 -1.26 12.46
CA SER A 162 -1.73 -0.76 13.77
C SER A 162 -1.79 -1.83 14.86
N VAL A 163 -1.68 -3.11 14.51
CA VAL A 163 -1.89 -4.22 15.44
C VAL A 163 -0.60 -5.02 15.60
N PRO A 164 -0.08 -5.24 16.83
CA PRO A 164 1.23 -5.89 17.04
C PRO A 164 1.37 -7.26 16.39
N ARG A 165 0.29 -8.07 16.34
CA ARG A 165 0.30 -9.37 15.66
C ARG A 165 0.42 -9.28 14.13
N GLU A 166 0.24 -8.09 13.57
CA GLU A 166 0.38 -7.80 12.14
C GLU A 166 1.74 -7.22 11.78
N TYR A 167 2.67 -7.21 12.73
CA TYR A 167 4.04 -6.72 12.62
C TYR A 167 4.18 -5.20 12.41
N ALA A 168 5.40 -4.73 12.58
CA ALA A 168 5.83 -3.37 12.25
C ALA A 168 4.98 -2.26 12.92
N ASN A 169 4.46 -2.50 14.12
CA ASN A 169 3.64 -1.51 14.81
C ASN A 169 4.44 -0.48 15.62
N THR A 170 5.76 -0.49 15.50
CA THR A 170 6.69 0.54 15.98
C THR A 170 7.74 0.87 14.91
N VAL A 171 8.33 2.06 14.95
CA VAL A 171 9.43 2.46 14.06
C VAL A 171 10.60 1.49 14.17
N ALA A 172 10.96 1.12 15.39
CA ALA A 172 12.08 0.20 15.65
C ALA A 172 11.84 -1.19 15.05
N GLU A 173 10.65 -1.75 15.20
CA GLU A 173 10.28 -3.04 14.62
C GLU A 173 10.25 -2.96 13.09
N THR A 174 9.70 -1.89 12.52
CA THR A 174 9.67 -1.66 11.07
C THR A 174 11.09 -1.68 10.48
N LEU A 175 12.02 -0.93 11.06
CA LEU A 175 13.41 -0.92 10.62
C LEU A 175 14.10 -2.27 10.79
N SER A 176 13.84 -2.96 11.90
CA SER A 176 14.39 -4.29 12.17
C SER A 176 13.94 -5.31 11.11
N LEU A 177 12.64 -5.36 10.81
CA LEU A 177 12.09 -6.29 9.81
C LEU A 177 12.62 -5.96 8.40
N MET A 178 12.61 -4.68 8.02
CA MET A 178 13.17 -4.23 6.75
C MET A 178 14.63 -4.66 6.59
N ASN A 179 15.46 -4.44 7.60
CA ASN A 179 16.87 -4.79 7.57
C ASN A 179 17.08 -6.31 7.47
N ARG A 180 16.34 -7.11 8.23
CA ARG A 180 16.40 -8.58 8.17
C ARG A 180 16.05 -9.12 6.78
N VAL A 181 15.04 -8.58 6.10
CA VAL A 181 14.73 -8.98 4.72
C VAL A 181 15.90 -8.58 3.80
N ASN A 182 16.47 -7.40 4.00
CA ASN A 182 17.57 -6.87 3.18
C ASN A 182 18.91 -7.60 3.35
N GLU A 183 19.07 -8.44 4.37
CA GLU A 183 20.29 -9.28 4.54
C GLU A 183 20.47 -10.27 3.39
N ASP A 184 19.39 -10.76 2.76
CA ASP A 184 19.43 -11.73 1.66
C ASP A 184 18.36 -11.43 0.60
N CYS A 185 18.34 -10.21 0.08
CA CYS A 185 17.34 -9.76 -0.89
C CYS A 185 17.86 -9.72 -2.34
N GLY A 186 16.94 -9.86 -3.29
CA GLY A 186 17.18 -9.63 -4.71
C GLY A 186 17.00 -8.17 -5.12
N VAL A 187 15.90 -7.57 -4.66
CA VAL A 187 15.64 -6.12 -4.67
C VAL A 187 15.43 -5.64 -3.23
N PRO A 188 15.74 -4.39 -2.90
CA PRO A 188 15.58 -3.91 -1.53
C PRO A 188 14.12 -3.91 -1.08
N MET A 189 13.90 -4.34 0.17
CA MET A 189 12.67 -4.11 0.90
C MET A 189 12.65 -2.66 1.39
N ARG A 190 11.51 -1.99 1.22
CA ARG A 190 11.21 -0.62 1.59
C ARG A 190 9.94 -0.56 2.43
N VAL A 191 9.53 0.65 2.80
CA VAL A 191 8.32 0.87 3.60
C VAL A 191 7.27 1.59 2.75
N CYS A 192 6.03 1.12 2.79
CA CYS A 192 4.86 1.88 2.38
C CYS A 192 4.26 2.47 3.67
N LEU A 193 4.45 3.75 3.91
CA LEU A 193 4.03 4.35 5.17
C LEU A 193 2.64 4.96 5.04
N ASP A 194 1.65 4.38 5.72
CA ASP A 194 0.34 5.01 5.87
C ASP A 194 0.37 5.99 7.05
N ILE A 195 0.05 7.25 6.76
CA ILE A 195 0.08 8.34 7.76
C ILE A 195 -1.14 8.35 8.67
N GLY A 196 -2.15 7.55 8.40
CA GLY A 196 -3.36 7.45 9.20
C GLY A 196 -3.43 6.19 10.07
N HIS A 197 -2.52 5.24 9.89
CA HIS A 197 -2.45 4.10 10.79
C HIS A 197 -2.05 4.59 12.19
N ALA A 198 -2.83 4.25 13.22
CA ALA A 198 -2.57 4.58 14.61
C ALA A 198 -1.85 3.40 15.29
N PRO A 199 -0.52 3.28 15.14
CA PRO A 199 0.22 2.07 15.53
C PRO A 199 0.34 1.93 17.05
N HIS A 200 1.51 1.69 17.58
CA HIS A 200 1.73 1.50 19.01
C HIS A 200 1.26 2.73 19.84
N PRO A 201 0.67 2.55 21.03
CA PRO A 201 0.19 3.65 21.87
C PRO A 201 1.18 4.80 22.12
N ASP A 202 2.48 4.51 22.16
CA ASP A 202 3.52 5.52 22.38
C ASP A 202 4.01 6.19 21.08
N GLU A 203 3.57 5.71 19.91
CA GLU A 203 4.03 6.17 18.59
C GLU A 203 2.84 6.53 17.67
N ARG A 204 1.77 7.07 18.21
CA ARG A 204 0.51 7.33 17.46
C ARG A 204 0.55 8.53 16.54
N ASP A 205 1.52 9.42 16.71
CA ASP A 205 1.69 10.58 15.84
C ASP A 205 2.44 10.16 14.57
N CYS A 206 1.86 10.42 13.39
CA CYS A 206 2.48 10.03 12.12
C CYS A 206 3.72 10.83 11.77
N TYR A 207 3.90 12.04 12.29
CA TYR A 207 5.02 12.90 11.91
C TYR A 207 6.38 12.38 12.37
N PRO A 208 6.56 11.83 13.60
CA PRO A 208 7.78 11.11 13.95
C PRO A 208 8.08 9.90 13.04
N TRP A 209 7.05 9.18 12.61
CA TRP A 209 7.22 8.07 11.64
C TRP A 209 7.72 8.57 10.29
N LEU A 210 7.14 9.65 9.77
CA LEU A 210 7.60 10.28 8.54
C LEU A 210 9.06 10.75 8.63
N ARG A 211 9.45 11.34 9.77
CA ARG A 211 10.85 11.75 10.00
C ARG A 211 11.80 10.56 10.03
N ALA A 212 11.39 9.44 10.64
CA ALA A 212 12.22 8.26 10.78
C ALA A 212 12.31 7.41 9.51
N LEU A 213 11.22 7.31 8.75
CA LEU A 213 11.07 6.34 7.67
C LEU A 213 10.87 6.97 6.29
N GLY A 214 10.64 8.28 6.17
CA GLY A 214 10.34 8.93 4.91
C GLY A 214 11.42 8.72 3.83
N ASN A 215 12.69 8.64 4.22
CA ASN A 215 13.80 8.41 3.29
C ASN A 215 13.89 6.96 2.77
N VAL A 216 13.16 6.03 3.36
CA VAL A 216 13.08 4.61 2.94
C VAL A 216 11.68 4.24 2.45
N SER A 217 10.79 5.23 2.31
CA SER A 217 9.39 5.06 1.90
C SER A 217 9.17 5.58 0.48
N PRO A 218 9.23 4.73 -0.55
CA PRO A 218 8.92 5.13 -1.92
C PRO A 218 7.44 5.46 -2.11
N ILE A 219 6.59 5.05 -1.18
CA ILE A 219 5.15 5.28 -1.18
C ILE A 219 4.72 5.75 0.21
N ILE A 220 3.92 6.82 0.23
CA ILE A 220 3.20 7.29 1.42
C ILE A 220 1.71 7.18 1.12
N HIS A 221 1.00 6.36 1.88
CA HIS A 221 -0.46 6.34 1.85
C HIS A 221 -1.04 7.53 2.58
N LEU A 222 -1.93 8.23 1.90
CA LEU A 222 -2.57 9.44 2.37
C LEU A 222 -4.02 9.16 2.73
N GLN A 223 -4.35 9.39 3.98
CA GLN A 223 -5.71 9.44 4.48
C GLN A 223 -5.85 10.57 5.49
N GLN A 224 -6.99 11.19 5.58
CA GLN A 224 -7.29 12.04 6.72
C GLN A 224 -7.83 11.20 7.87
N THR A 225 -7.46 11.53 9.10
CA THR A 225 -7.92 10.80 10.28
C THR A 225 -7.90 11.69 11.52
N GLN A 226 -8.68 11.32 12.52
CA GLN A 226 -8.54 11.86 13.87
C GLN A 226 -7.31 11.26 14.55
N TYR A 227 -6.72 11.99 15.46
CA TYR A 227 -5.64 11.46 16.30
C TYR A 227 -6.07 10.17 17.01
N ASN A 228 -5.23 9.16 17.03
CA ASN A 228 -5.51 7.81 17.56
C ASN A 228 -6.61 7.02 16.82
N ARG A 229 -6.88 7.37 15.58
CA ARG A 229 -7.81 6.63 14.71
C ARG A 229 -7.13 6.30 13.39
N SER A 230 -7.73 5.36 12.66
CA SER A 230 -7.43 5.08 11.26
C SER A 230 -8.77 5.12 10.52
N ASN A 231 -9.10 6.31 10.03
CA ASN A 231 -10.42 6.57 9.47
C ASN A 231 -10.47 6.40 7.95
N HIS A 232 -9.35 6.51 7.26
CA HIS A 232 -9.23 6.57 5.80
C HIS A 232 -10.18 7.62 5.17
N TRP A 233 -10.34 8.77 5.85
CA TRP A 233 -11.18 9.86 5.38
C TRP A 233 -10.54 10.62 4.22
N PRO A 234 -11.37 11.24 3.34
CA PRO A 234 -10.88 12.15 2.31
C PRO A 234 -10.39 13.48 2.91
N PHE A 235 -9.58 14.21 2.15
CA PHE A 235 -9.10 15.55 2.51
C PHE A 235 -10.07 16.64 2.00
N THR A 236 -11.32 16.59 2.47
CA THR A 236 -12.32 17.64 2.24
C THR A 236 -12.29 18.66 3.37
N GLU A 237 -12.93 19.82 3.18
CA GLU A 237 -13.03 20.84 4.22
C GLU A 237 -13.65 20.27 5.52
N GLU A 238 -14.71 19.46 5.39
CA GLU A 238 -15.39 18.79 6.49
C GLU A 238 -14.45 17.91 7.32
N TYR A 239 -13.69 17.03 6.66
CA TYR A 239 -12.81 16.08 7.35
C TYR A 239 -11.48 16.71 7.78
N ASN A 240 -10.99 17.71 7.05
CA ASN A 240 -9.83 18.48 7.48
C ASN A 240 -10.07 19.28 8.77
N ALA A 241 -11.31 19.74 8.99
CA ALA A 241 -11.70 20.40 10.23
C ALA A 241 -11.71 19.45 11.45
N GLN A 242 -11.85 18.14 11.24
CA GLN A 242 -11.95 17.12 12.28
C GLN A 242 -10.65 16.31 12.41
N GLY A 243 -9.87 16.23 11.37
CA GLY A 243 -8.64 15.47 11.29
C GLY A 243 -7.43 16.24 11.84
N TYR A 244 -6.30 15.53 11.98
CA TYR A 244 -5.08 16.15 12.51
C TYR A 244 -3.95 16.24 11.46
N ILE A 245 -4.12 15.62 10.29
CA ILE A 245 -3.10 15.56 9.25
C ILE A 245 -3.20 16.81 8.36
N THR A 246 -2.07 17.50 8.19
CA THR A 246 -1.97 18.64 7.26
C THR A 246 -0.83 18.42 6.27
N GLY A 247 -1.05 18.85 5.02
CA GLY A 247 -0.05 18.66 3.96
C GLY A 247 1.28 19.34 4.29
N GLU A 248 1.23 20.56 4.86
CA GLU A 248 2.42 21.31 5.25
C GLU A 248 3.31 20.53 6.21
N ARG A 249 2.72 19.95 7.28
CA ARG A 249 3.47 19.15 8.26
C ARG A 249 3.99 17.84 7.71
N VAL A 250 3.24 17.20 6.79
CA VAL A 250 3.70 15.98 6.10
C VAL A 250 4.94 16.30 5.25
N ILE A 251 4.90 17.39 4.47
CA ILE A 251 6.02 17.80 3.64
C ILE A 251 7.24 18.18 4.47
N GLU A 252 7.04 18.92 5.57
CA GLU A 252 8.11 19.26 6.52
C GLU A 252 8.78 18.00 7.08
N ALA A 253 8.00 17.05 7.58
CA ALA A 253 8.52 15.79 8.13
C ALA A 253 9.26 14.94 7.08
N LEU A 254 8.77 14.89 5.83
CA LEU A 254 9.47 14.24 4.72
C LEU A 254 10.80 14.93 4.38
N GLN A 255 10.85 16.26 4.41
CA GLN A 255 12.10 17.01 4.21
C GLN A 255 13.11 16.70 5.33
N GLU A 256 12.67 16.74 6.58
CA GLU A 256 13.49 16.41 7.75
C GLU A 256 14.02 14.98 7.71
N SER A 257 13.28 14.01 7.15
CA SER A 257 13.74 12.63 6.96
C SER A 257 14.87 12.49 5.93
N GLY A 258 15.13 13.52 5.12
CA GLY A 258 16.06 13.46 4.00
C GLY A 258 15.48 12.76 2.76
N CYS A 259 14.16 12.58 2.69
CA CYS A 259 13.48 12.02 1.53
C CYS A 259 13.86 12.77 0.25
N LYS A 260 14.21 12.05 -0.81
CA LYS A 260 14.56 12.63 -2.11
C LYS A 260 13.40 12.53 -3.10
N GLU A 261 12.70 11.41 -3.06
CA GLU A 261 11.57 11.12 -3.94
C GLU A 261 10.59 10.18 -3.22
N THR A 262 9.30 10.43 -3.36
CA THR A 262 8.24 9.51 -2.93
C THR A 262 6.94 9.80 -3.70
N THR A 263 6.09 8.79 -3.81
CA THR A 263 4.74 8.94 -4.36
C THR A 263 3.74 9.02 -3.21
N LEU A 264 2.97 10.09 -3.19
CA LEU A 264 1.87 10.33 -2.27
C LEU A 264 0.62 9.67 -2.87
N ILE A 265 0.16 8.57 -2.30
CA ILE A 265 -0.95 7.76 -2.82
C ILE A 265 -2.20 7.98 -1.97
N LEU A 266 -3.26 8.50 -2.57
CA LEU A 266 -4.56 8.58 -1.92
C LEU A 266 -5.09 7.17 -1.65
N GLU A 267 -5.25 6.81 -0.38
CA GLU A 267 -5.85 5.56 0.08
C GLU A 267 -7.06 5.87 0.97
N LEU A 268 -8.18 6.11 0.32
CA LEU A 268 -9.42 6.54 0.97
C LEU A 268 -10.41 5.39 1.02
N ALA A 269 -11.08 5.22 2.15
CA ALA A 269 -12.13 4.23 2.32
C ALA A 269 -13.48 4.89 2.55
N HIS A 270 -14.45 4.50 1.76
CA HIS A 270 -15.84 4.89 1.90
C HIS A 270 -16.63 3.67 2.36
N ARG A 271 -17.31 3.79 3.49
CA ARG A 271 -18.23 2.74 3.89
C ARG A 271 -19.39 2.67 2.90
N GLU A 272 -19.86 1.46 2.61
CA GLU A 272 -21.06 1.21 1.82
C GLU A 272 -22.30 1.65 2.63
N HIS A 273 -22.45 2.95 2.76
CA HIS A 273 -23.50 3.64 3.50
C HIS A 273 -24.09 4.75 2.63
N TRP A 274 -25.37 5.04 2.77
CA TRP A 274 -26.10 5.94 1.88
C TRP A 274 -25.37 7.27 1.58
N ASP A 275 -24.82 7.92 2.59
CA ASP A 275 -24.21 9.23 2.40
C ASP A 275 -22.82 9.17 1.76
N THR A 276 -22.00 8.20 2.17
CA THR A 276 -20.58 8.14 1.81
C THR A 276 -20.34 7.41 0.50
N ASP A 277 -21.15 6.40 0.19
CA ASP A 277 -20.97 5.56 -0.99
C ASP A 277 -21.12 6.33 -2.32
N PHE A 278 -21.96 7.36 -2.35
CA PHE A 278 -22.17 8.21 -3.53
C PHE A 278 -21.17 9.35 -3.68
N ARG A 279 -20.32 9.62 -2.67
CA ARG A 279 -19.35 10.71 -2.67
C ARG A 279 -17.94 10.29 -3.11
N VAL A 280 -17.72 9.00 -3.41
CA VAL A 280 -16.39 8.44 -3.66
C VAL A 280 -15.58 9.24 -4.68
N VAL A 281 -16.17 9.59 -5.82
CA VAL A 281 -15.48 10.33 -6.89
C VAL A 281 -15.22 11.78 -6.49
N GLU A 282 -16.19 12.43 -5.89
CA GLU A 282 -16.11 13.84 -5.44
C GLU A 282 -15.05 13.98 -4.34
N ASP A 283 -15.05 13.08 -3.37
CA ASP A 283 -14.11 13.08 -2.25
C ASP A 283 -12.65 12.80 -2.71
N HIS A 284 -12.48 11.90 -3.68
CA HIS A 284 -11.16 11.70 -4.32
C HIS A 284 -10.72 12.93 -5.10
N ALA A 285 -11.62 13.59 -5.83
CA ALA A 285 -11.29 14.80 -6.56
C ALA A 285 -10.90 15.96 -5.63
N ALA A 286 -11.63 16.14 -4.53
CA ALA A 286 -11.31 17.13 -3.50
C ALA A 286 -9.95 16.83 -2.85
N SER A 287 -9.69 15.57 -2.52
CA SER A 287 -8.42 15.13 -1.93
C SER A 287 -7.24 15.31 -2.90
N ALA A 288 -7.41 14.97 -4.16
CA ALA A 288 -6.39 15.21 -5.19
C ALA A 288 -6.11 16.71 -5.36
N ALA A 289 -7.15 17.55 -5.36
CA ALA A 289 -6.99 19.02 -5.44
C ALA A 289 -6.27 19.58 -4.20
N TYR A 290 -6.54 19.04 -3.00
CA TYR A 290 -5.83 19.44 -1.78
C TYR A 290 -4.34 19.12 -1.87
N TRP A 291 -3.97 17.87 -2.25
CA TRP A 291 -2.58 17.41 -2.26
C TRP A 291 -1.77 17.92 -3.45
N ARG A 292 -2.41 18.29 -4.57
CA ARG A 292 -1.73 18.83 -5.75
C ARG A 292 -0.90 20.08 -5.46
N LYS A 293 -1.22 20.82 -4.41
CA LYS A 293 -0.46 22.01 -3.97
C LYS A 293 0.94 21.67 -3.46
N PHE A 294 1.19 20.42 -3.10
CA PHE A 294 2.41 19.96 -2.45
C PHE A 294 3.30 19.09 -3.34
N VAL A 295 2.80 18.64 -4.48
CA VAL A 295 3.58 17.81 -5.42
C VAL A 295 4.36 18.67 -6.43
N THR A 296 5.35 18.05 -7.06
CA THR A 296 6.30 18.70 -7.97
C THR A 296 6.12 18.31 -9.43
N GLU A 297 5.06 17.56 -9.75
CA GLU A 297 4.73 17.13 -11.11
C GLU A 297 4.27 18.29 -12.01
#